data_29d6029d414edd4d67103823c620f14d
#
_entry.id   29d6029d414edd4d67103823c620f14d
#
_cell.length_a   1.000
_cell.length_b   1.000
_cell.length_c   1.000
_cell.angle_alpha   90.00
_cell.angle_beta   90.00
_cell.angle_gamma   90.00
#
_symmetry.space_group_name_H-M   'P 1'
#
loop_
_entity.id
_entity.type
_entity.pdbx_description
1 polymer ?
#
loop_
_entity_poly.entity_id
_entity_poly.type
_entity_poly.pdbx_seq_one_letter_code
_entity_poly.pdbx_strand_id
1 'polypeptide(L)'
;MAAQQGDALSQRMLRQVGEPGSKPPECLAQPDEHDKNGEDIVAKAIPEHRKVMDLVLKLAPEYGVYPRLAMAIIRAESNFNPGALSPKNAQGLMQLIPETAERFNVRKPFDPEQNIRGGLSYLRWLLAYFKGDVSLVAAAYNAGEGAVNRYAGVPPYPETRGYVKRIREIFKLEDHPFDPAITGPSPEFPKILLRR
;
A
#
# COMPACT_ATOMS: atom_id res chain seq x y z
N MET A 1 32.04 13.40 0.90
CA MET A 1 33.39 13.92 1.19
C MET A 1 34.48 12.86 1.14
N ALA A 2 34.25 11.61 1.60
CA ALA A 2 35.25 10.51 1.53
C ALA A 2 35.69 10.18 0.09
N ALA A 3 34.82 10.28 -0.90
CA ALA A 3 35.12 10.02 -2.31
C ALA A 3 36.11 11.00 -2.94
N GLN A 4 36.33 12.16 -2.35
CA GLN A 4 37.32 13.15 -2.81
C GLN A 4 38.73 12.88 -2.26
N GLN A 5 38.87 11.94 -1.33
CA GLN A 5 40.17 11.61 -0.69
C GLN A 5 40.85 10.36 -1.30
N GLY A 6 40.42 9.90 -2.46
CA GLY A 6 41.13 8.85 -3.22
C GLY A 6 40.80 7.41 -2.84
N ASP A 7 39.76 7.17 -2.03
CA ASP A 7 39.30 5.81 -1.73
C ASP A 7 38.64 5.17 -2.96
N ALA A 8 39.24 4.09 -3.47
CA ALA A 8 38.82 3.38 -4.67
C ALA A 8 37.38 2.86 -4.60
N LEU A 9 36.88 2.52 -3.40
CA LEU A 9 35.52 2.05 -3.18
C LEU A 9 34.50 3.19 -3.33
N SER A 10 34.82 4.33 -2.74
CA SER A 10 33.99 5.55 -2.82
C SER A 10 33.96 6.13 -4.24
N GLN A 11 35.08 6.07 -4.98
CA GLN A 11 35.12 6.46 -6.40
C GLN A 11 34.32 5.49 -7.29
N ARG A 12 34.28 4.19 -6.94
CA ARG A 12 33.47 3.22 -7.66
C ARG A 12 31.97 3.44 -7.40
N MET A 13 31.58 3.79 -6.17
CA MET A 13 30.22 4.18 -5.81
C MET A 13 29.78 5.47 -6.50
N LEU A 14 30.64 6.49 -6.58
CA LEU A 14 30.37 7.72 -7.32
C LEU A 14 30.12 7.49 -8.83
N ARG A 15 30.84 6.55 -9.46
CA ARG A 15 30.60 6.16 -10.84
C ARG A 15 29.25 5.46 -11.06
N GLN A 16 28.75 4.77 -10.03
CA GLN A 16 27.42 4.12 -10.08
C GLN A 16 26.28 5.09 -9.80
N VAL A 17 26.49 6.12 -8.99
CA VAL A 17 25.47 7.09 -8.57
C VAL A 17 25.49 8.37 -9.42
N GLY A 18 26.55 8.59 -10.23
CA GLY A 18 26.75 9.80 -10.99
C GLY A 18 27.35 10.95 -10.16
N GLU A 19 27.78 12.00 -10.85
CA GLU A 19 28.29 13.22 -10.20
C GLU A 19 27.18 14.04 -9.54
N PRO A 20 27.48 14.81 -8.47
CA PRO A 20 26.53 15.74 -7.89
C PRO A 20 25.97 16.68 -8.96
N GLY A 21 24.68 16.66 -9.19
CA GLY A 21 23.99 17.44 -10.22
C GLY A 21 23.61 16.66 -11.49
N SER A 22 24.10 15.40 -11.66
CA SER A 22 23.56 14.50 -12.70
C SER A 22 22.17 13.99 -12.28
N LYS A 23 21.26 13.78 -13.26
CA LYS A 23 19.99 13.10 -12.97
C LYS A 23 20.30 11.76 -12.31
N PRO A 24 19.63 11.44 -11.18
CA PRO A 24 19.79 10.12 -10.57
C PRO A 24 19.44 9.04 -11.61
N PRO A 25 20.08 7.86 -11.54
CA PRO A 25 19.69 6.72 -12.35
C PRO A 25 18.18 6.46 -12.22
N GLU A 26 17.55 6.01 -13.30
CA GLU A 26 16.09 5.81 -13.36
C GLU A 26 15.56 4.92 -12.22
N CYS A 27 16.37 3.97 -11.75
CA CYS A 27 16.09 3.12 -10.59
C CYS A 27 16.11 3.86 -9.23
N LEU A 28 16.67 5.08 -9.17
CA LEU A 28 16.69 5.95 -7.98
C LEU A 28 15.78 7.18 -8.16
N ALA A 29 15.08 7.29 -9.28
CA ALA A 29 14.12 8.35 -9.48
C ALA A 29 13.05 8.27 -8.39
N GLN A 30 12.80 9.42 -7.72
CA GLN A 30 11.69 9.50 -6.77
C GLN A 30 10.39 9.23 -7.52
N PRO A 31 9.47 8.47 -6.91
CA PRO A 31 8.15 8.23 -7.51
C PRO A 31 7.50 9.56 -7.87
N ASP A 32 6.91 9.62 -9.07
CA ASP A 32 6.14 10.76 -9.53
C ASP A 32 5.04 11.11 -8.50
N GLU A 33 4.77 12.38 -8.31
CA GLU A 33 3.70 12.86 -7.41
C GLU A 33 2.33 12.28 -7.82
N HIS A 34 2.09 12.10 -9.13
CA HIS A 34 0.90 11.42 -9.64
C HIS A 34 0.79 9.96 -9.20
N ASP A 35 1.91 9.25 -9.09
CA ASP A 35 1.91 7.85 -8.63
C ASP A 35 1.59 7.72 -7.14
N LYS A 36 1.81 8.79 -6.36
CA LYS A 36 1.50 8.84 -4.93
C LYS A 36 0.08 9.30 -4.66
N ASN A 37 -0.34 10.42 -5.25
CA ASN A 37 -1.55 11.14 -4.87
C ASN A 37 -2.81 10.63 -5.59
N GLY A 38 -2.69 10.15 -6.83
CA GLY A 38 -3.86 9.67 -7.60
C GLY A 38 -4.76 10.79 -8.09
N GLU A 39 -4.23 12.00 -8.31
CA GLU A 39 -4.99 13.15 -8.81
C GLU A 39 -5.67 12.87 -10.16
N ASP A 40 -5.02 12.09 -11.02
CA ASP A 40 -5.57 11.63 -12.29
C ASP A 40 -6.81 10.72 -12.12
N ILE A 41 -6.87 9.95 -11.02
CA ILE A 41 -8.04 9.12 -10.68
C ILE A 41 -9.19 10.02 -10.24
N VAL A 42 -8.90 11.03 -9.40
CA VAL A 42 -9.89 11.99 -8.91
C VAL A 42 -10.46 12.83 -10.07
N ALA A 43 -9.60 13.29 -10.98
CA ALA A 43 -10.00 14.09 -12.13
C ALA A 43 -11.01 13.36 -13.06
N LYS A 44 -10.89 12.03 -13.15
CA LYS A 44 -11.75 11.16 -13.94
C LYS A 44 -12.92 10.56 -13.15
N ALA A 45 -13.06 10.92 -11.87
CA ALA A 45 -14.07 10.36 -11.00
C ALA A 45 -15.46 10.89 -11.34
N ILE A 46 -16.45 10.01 -11.24
CA ILE A 46 -17.85 10.42 -11.24
C ILE A 46 -18.16 11.20 -9.96
N PRO A 47 -19.15 12.13 -9.98
CA PRO A 47 -19.45 13.00 -8.85
C PRO A 47 -19.68 12.27 -7.53
N GLU A 48 -20.32 11.10 -7.57
CA GLU A 48 -20.64 10.27 -6.40
C GLU A 48 -19.39 9.77 -5.66
N HIS A 49 -18.31 9.46 -6.41
CA HIS A 49 -17.07 8.96 -5.84
C HIS A 49 -16.18 10.09 -5.29
N ARG A 50 -16.36 11.32 -5.78
CA ARG A 50 -15.47 12.46 -5.47
C ARG A 50 -15.37 12.72 -3.98
N LYS A 51 -16.50 12.74 -3.26
CA LYS A 51 -16.53 12.96 -1.81
C LYS A 51 -15.67 11.94 -1.03
N VAL A 52 -15.69 10.67 -1.46
CA VAL A 52 -14.88 9.62 -0.84
C VAL A 52 -13.40 9.84 -1.17
N MET A 53 -13.08 10.19 -2.41
CA MET A 53 -11.70 10.46 -2.83
C MET A 53 -11.10 11.67 -2.11
N ASP A 54 -11.87 12.77 -1.97
CA ASP A 54 -11.45 13.97 -1.21
C ASP A 54 -11.15 13.60 0.26
N LEU A 55 -11.96 12.72 0.84
CA LEU A 55 -11.74 12.21 2.19
C LEU A 55 -10.47 11.37 2.27
N VAL A 56 -10.19 10.53 1.28
CA VAL A 56 -8.95 9.75 1.20
C VAL A 56 -7.73 10.66 1.05
N LEU A 57 -7.79 11.68 0.17
CA LEU A 57 -6.70 12.65 0.02
C LEU A 57 -6.35 13.34 1.32
N LYS A 58 -7.37 13.65 2.13
CA LYS A 58 -7.18 14.26 3.44
C LYS A 58 -6.58 13.29 4.46
N LEU A 59 -7.14 12.07 4.54
CA LEU A 59 -6.83 11.14 5.64
C LEU A 59 -5.59 10.27 5.40
N ALA A 60 -5.35 9.79 4.18
CA ALA A 60 -4.29 8.83 3.93
C ALA A 60 -2.89 9.33 4.34
N PRO A 61 -2.51 10.62 4.14
CA PRO A 61 -1.23 11.15 4.62
C PRO A 61 -1.06 11.09 6.14
N GLU A 62 -2.16 11.22 6.93
CA GLU A 62 -2.10 11.11 8.40
C GLU A 62 -1.61 9.73 8.86
N TYR A 63 -1.81 8.70 8.03
CA TYR A 63 -1.37 7.31 8.29
C TYR A 63 -0.07 6.95 7.58
N GLY A 64 0.55 7.89 6.86
CA GLY A 64 1.72 7.61 6.04
C GLY A 64 1.43 6.68 4.87
N VAL A 65 0.19 6.66 4.37
CA VAL A 65 -0.25 5.86 3.22
C VAL A 65 -0.45 6.77 2.02
N TYR A 66 0.08 6.38 0.86
CA TYR A 66 -0.17 7.12 -0.36
C TYR A 66 -1.65 7.07 -0.73
N PRO A 67 -2.32 8.20 -0.97
CA PRO A 67 -3.73 8.26 -1.33
C PRO A 67 -4.09 7.35 -2.49
N ARG A 68 -3.22 7.25 -3.49
CA ARG A 68 -3.42 6.38 -4.66
C ARG A 68 -3.54 4.90 -4.29
N LEU A 69 -2.74 4.41 -3.33
CA LEU A 69 -2.84 3.04 -2.84
C LEU A 69 -4.18 2.80 -2.12
N ALA A 70 -4.56 3.73 -1.25
CA ALA A 70 -5.85 3.67 -0.54
C ALA A 70 -7.04 3.68 -1.52
N MET A 71 -7.01 4.53 -2.56
CA MET A 71 -8.03 4.58 -3.60
C MET A 71 -8.08 3.27 -4.42
N ALA A 72 -6.93 2.67 -4.71
CA ALA A 72 -6.87 1.38 -5.40
C ALA A 72 -7.56 0.27 -4.60
N ILE A 73 -7.31 0.21 -3.28
CA ILE A 73 -7.98 -0.71 -2.36
C ILE A 73 -9.50 -0.44 -2.34
N ILE A 74 -9.94 0.78 -2.07
CA ILE A 74 -11.37 1.14 -2.01
C ILE A 74 -12.09 0.79 -3.32
N ARG A 75 -11.45 1.04 -4.46
CA ARG A 75 -12.01 0.68 -5.76
C ARG A 75 -12.16 -0.83 -5.92
N ALA A 76 -11.17 -1.61 -5.49
CA ALA A 76 -11.20 -3.06 -5.59
C ALA A 76 -12.22 -3.71 -4.63
N GLU A 77 -12.42 -3.11 -3.45
CA GLU A 77 -13.28 -3.63 -2.37
C GLU A 77 -14.76 -3.29 -2.57
N SER A 78 -15.08 -2.04 -2.84
CA SER A 78 -16.46 -1.56 -2.85
C SER A 78 -16.84 -0.76 -4.08
N ASN A 79 -15.89 -0.48 -4.97
CA ASN A 79 -16.05 0.52 -6.02
C ASN A 79 -16.61 1.86 -5.49
N PHE A 80 -16.04 2.32 -4.35
CA PHE A 80 -16.42 3.54 -3.64
C PHE A 80 -17.84 3.56 -3.06
N ASN A 81 -18.49 2.41 -2.87
CA ASN A 81 -19.80 2.32 -2.25
C ASN A 81 -19.68 2.23 -0.71
N PRO A 82 -20.10 3.27 0.05
CA PRO A 82 -20.02 3.25 1.51
C PRO A 82 -20.99 2.25 2.17
N GLY A 83 -22.06 1.85 1.46
CA GLY A 83 -23.04 0.88 1.92
C GLY A 83 -22.73 -0.57 1.53
N ALA A 84 -21.54 -0.85 0.98
CA ALA A 84 -21.21 -2.19 0.51
C ALA A 84 -21.15 -3.20 1.68
N LEU A 85 -21.78 -4.36 1.48
CA LEU A 85 -21.80 -5.49 2.39
C LEU A 85 -21.55 -6.77 1.62
N SER A 86 -20.49 -7.51 1.99
CA SER A 86 -20.18 -8.78 1.35
C SER A 86 -20.87 -9.97 2.03
N PRO A 87 -20.96 -11.13 1.35
CA PRO A 87 -21.46 -12.37 1.97
C PRO A 87 -20.66 -12.82 3.20
N LYS A 88 -19.40 -12.39 3.32
CA LYS A 88 -18.52 -12.65 4.46
C LYS A 88 -18.62 -11.57 5.55
N ASN A 89 -19.67 -10.73 5.51
CA ASN A 89 -19.89 -9.63 6.43
C ASN A 89 -18.75 -8.56 6.41
N ALA A 90 -18.02 -8.42 5.31
CA ALA A 90 -17.12 -7.29 5.14
C ALA A 90 -17.94 -6.04 4.79
N GLN A 91 -17.61 -4.90 5.41
CA GLN A 91 -18.49 -3.74 5.52
C GLN A 91 -17.81 -2.45 5.05
N GLY A 92 -18.57 -1.63 4.31
CA GLY A 92 -18.22 -0.27 3.94
C GLY A 92 -17.18 -0.16 2.83
N LEU A 93 -16.61 1.03 2.70
CA LEU A 93 -15.70 1.42 1.60
C LEU A 93 -14.48 0.52 1.45
N MET A 94 -13.87 0.13 2.56
CA MET A 94 -12.64 -0.67 2.60
C MET A 94 -12.90 -2.13 3.03
N GLN A 95 -14.18 -2.55 3.04
CA GLN A 95 -14.63 -3.92 3.29
C GLN A 95 -13.98 -4.56 4.52
N LEU A 96 -14.11 -3.88 5.67
CA LEU A 96 -13.59 -4.40 6.93
C LEU A 96 -14.50 -5.49 7.47
N ILE A 97 -13.96 -6.69 7.72
CA ILE A 97 -14.67 -7.72 8.47
C ILE A 97 -14.76 -7.32 9.95
N PRO A 98 -15.75 -7.81 10.73
CA PRO A 98 -15.97 -7.40 12.12
C PRO A 98 -14.72 -7.47 13.00
N GLU A 99 -13.92 -8.52 12.87
CA GLU A 99 -12.69 -8.71 13.65
C GLU A 99 -11.64 -7.64 13.32
N THR A 100 -11.54 -7.25 12.04
CA THR A 100 -10.63 -6.18 11.63
C THR A 100 -11.16 -4.83 12.07
N ALA A 101 -12.46 -4.59 11.97
CA ALA A 101 -13.10 -3.37 12.44
C ALA A 101 -12.90 -3.18 13.96
N GLU A 102 -13.06 -4.22 14.75
CA GLU A 102 -12.81 -4.22 16.19
C GLU A 102 -11.32 -3.95 16.51
N ARG A 103 -10.40 -4.66 15.83
CA ARG A 103 -8.95 -4.49 16.01
C ARG A 103 -8.50 -3.04 15.79
N PHE A 104 -9.13 -2.33 14.86
CA PHE A 104 -8.79 -0.94 14.51
C PHE A 104 -9.82 0.10 14.99
N ASN A 105 -10.64 -0.26 16.02
CA ASN A 105 -11.57 0.63 16.72
C ASN A 105 -12.64 1.28 15.81
N VAL A 106 -13.09 0.59 14.77
CA VAL A 106 -14.18 1.04 13.91
C VAL A 106 -15.53 0.64 14.52
N ARG A 107 -16.27 1.60 15.05
CA ARG A 107 -17.58 1.37 15.70
C ARG A 107 -18.75 1.45 14.72
N LYS A 108 -18.60 2.25 13.66
CA LYS A 108 -19.62 2.45 12.61
C LYS A 108 -19.00 2.14 11.24
N PRO A 109 -18.96 0.86 10.84
CA PRO A 109 -18.23 0.45 9.64
C PRO A 109 -18.83 0.95 8.32
N PHE A 110 -20.07 1.45 8.30
CA PHE A 110 -20.70 2.11 7.15
C PHE A 110 -20.53 3.64 7.17
N ASP A 111 -19.96 4.21 8.25
CA ASP A 111 -19.55 5.61 8.27
C ASP A 111 -18.27 5.77 7.44
N PRO A 112 -18.28 6.60 6.38
CA PRO A 112 -17.15 6.69 5.45
C PRO A 112 -15.83 7.03 6.13
N GLU A 113 -15.82 8.00 7.06
CA GLU A 113 -14.61 8.44 7.72
C GLU A 113 -14.06 7.37 8.66
N GLN A 114 -14.90 6.74 9.49
CA GLN A 114 -14.45 5.70 10.39
C GLN A 114 -13.94 4.47 9.63
N ASN A 115 -14.64 4.09 8.56
CA ASN A 115 -14.23 2.96 7.72
C ASN A 115 -12.86 3.21 7.05
N ILE A 116 -12.67 4.39 6.46
CA ILE A 116 -11.39 4.76 5.84
C ILE A 116 -10.28 4.80 6.89
N ARG A 117 -10.49 5.42 8.07
CA ARG A 117 -9.50 5.46 9.15
C ARG A 117 -9.08 4.05 9.60
N GLY A 118 -10.06 3.15 9.77
CA GLY A 118 -9.78 1.76 10.13
C GLY A 118 -9.00 1.01 9.04
N GLY A 119 -9.42 1.14 7.79
CA GLY A 119 -8.73 0.54 6.65
C GLY A 119 -7.30 1.08 6.45
N LEU A 120 -7.10 2.39 6.64
CA LEU A 120 -5.77 3.02 6.61
C LEU A 120 -4.88 2.53 7.76
N SER A 121 -5.44 2.35 8.96
CA SER A 121 -4.72 1.75 10.10
C SER A 121 -4.25 0.32 9.78
N TYR A 122 -5.12 -0.48 9.17
CA TYR A 122 -4.78 -1.83 8.73
C TYR A 122 -3.72 -1.82 7.62
N LEU A 123 -3.85 -0.94 6.61
CA LEU A 123 -2.84 -0.78 5.57
C LEU A 123 -1.48 -0.38 6.13
N ARG A 124 -1.45 0.62 7.03
CA ARG A 124 -0.22 1.04 7.72
C ARG A 124 0.44 -0.11 8.44
N TRP A 125 -0.35 -0.94 9.12
CA TRP A 125 0.16 -2.12 9.81
C TRP A 125 0.73 -3.15 8.83
N LEU A 126 0.01 -3.46 7.73
CA LEU A 126 0.46 -4.40 6.69
C LEU A 126 1.73 -3.91 5.99
N LEU A 127 1.82 -2.61 5.69
CA LEU A 127 3.00 -2.00 5.10
C LEU A 127 4.24 -2.20 5.98
N ALA A 128 4.13 -1.99 7.29
CA ALA A 128 5.22 -2.27 8.22
C ALA A 128 5.55 -3.77 8.30
N TYR A 129 4.51 -4.62 8.36
CA TYR A 129 4.65 -6.07 8.49
C TYR A 129 5.32 -6.73 7.28
N PHE A 130 5.02 -6.26 6.06
CA PHE A 130 5.60 -6.74 4.80
C PHE A 130 6.66 -5.80 4.22
N LYS A 131 7.22 -4.90 5.04
CA LYS A 131 8.31 -3.99 4.67
C LYS A 131 8.07 -3.20 3.38
N GLY A 132 6.85 -2.75 3.18
CA GLY A 132 6.46 -1.91 2.05
C GLY A 132 6.12 -2.65 0.75
N ASP A 133 6.31 -3.96 0.67
CA ASP A 133 5.99 -4.75 -0.52
C ASP A 133 4.50 -4.69 -0.86
N VAL A 134 4.16 -3.94 -1.90
CA VAL A 134 2.78 -3.67 -2.30
C VAL A 134 2.02 -4.94 -2.70
N SER A 135 2.69 -5.90 -3.33
CA SER A 135 2.06 -7.15 -3.75
C SER A 135 1.68 -8.02 -2.56
N LEU A 136 2.55 -8.10 -1.55
CA LEU A 136 2.27 -8.82 -0.30
C LEU A 136 1.22 -8.12 0.54
N VAL A 137 1.27 -6.79 0.62
CA VAL A 137 0.26 -5.97 1.31
C VAL A 137 -1.12 -6.16 0.69
N ALA A 138 -1.23 -6.08 -0.64
CA ALA A 138 -2.49 -6.32 -1.34
C ALA A 138 -3.01 -7.76 -1.15
N ALA A 139 -2.11 -8.74 -1.23
CA ALA A 139 -2.48 -10.14 -1.00
C ALA A 139 -2.99 -10.38 0.44
N ALA A 140 -2.33 -9.77 1.43
CA ALA A 140 -2.69 -9.88 2.83
C ALA A 140 -3.99 -9.13 3.14
N TYR A 141 -4.22 -7.99 2.52
CA TYR A 141 -5.48 -7.26 2.67
C TYR A 141 -6.68 -8.12 2.24
N ASN A 142 -6.56 -8.83 1.11
CA ASN A 142 -7.61 -9.67 0.57
C ASN A 142 -7.73 -11.05 1.25
N ALA A 143 -6.60 -11.73 1.54
CA ALA A 143 -6.58 -13.12 2.00
C ALA A 143 -6.16 -13.28 3.48
N GLY A 144 -5.80 -12.19 4.15
CA GLY A 144 -5.21 -12.19 5.47
C GLY A 144 -3.70 -12.43 5.47
N GLU A 145 -3.00 -11.82 6.43
CA GLU A 145 -1.54 -11.96 6.60
C GLU A 145 -1.11 -13.40 6.89
N GLY A 146 -1.99 -14.17 7.54
CA GLY A 146 -1.75 -15.59 7.83
C GLY A 146 -1.63 -16.45 6.57
N ALA A 147 -2.41 -16.15 5.52
CA ALA A 147 -2.30 -16.83 4.24
C ALA A 147 -0.98 -16.49 3.52
N VAL A 148 -0.60 -15.21 3.50
CA VAL A 148 0.67 -14.76 2.91
C VAL A 148 1.86 -15.41 3.62
N ASN A 149 1.83 -15.49 4.95
CA ASN A 149 2.86 -16.16 5.74
C ASN A 149 2.94 -17.66 5.39
N ARG A 150 1.79 -18.36 5.36
CA ARG A 150 1.74 -19.80 5.05
C ARG A 150 2.37 -20.13 3.71
N TYR A 151 2.12 -19.32 2.70
CA TYR A 151 2.65 -19.53 1.34
C TYR A 151 4.01 -18.86 1.12
N ALA A 152 4.52 -18.11 2.09
CA ALA A 152 5.72 -17.29 1.97
C ALA A 152 5.69 -16.46 0.66
N GLY A 153 4.60 -15.73 0.44
CA GLY A 153 4.34 -14.96 -0.77
C GLY A 153 2.85 -14.81 -1.08
N VAL A 154 2.53 -14.35 -2.28
CA VAL A 154 1.14 -14.23 -2.76
C VAL A 154 0.52 -15.63 -2.84
N PRO A 155 -0.58 -15.91 -2.10
CA PRO A 155 -1.23 -17.20 -2.11
C PRO A 155 -1.71 -17.59 -3.52
N PRO A 156 -1.75 -18.89 -3.86
CA PRO A 156 -2.18 -19.36 -5.18
C PRO A 156 -3.71 -19.33 -5.37
N TYR A 157 -4.38 -18.44 -4.65
CA TYR A 157 -5.83 -18.25 -4.77
C TYR A 157 -6.15 -17.40 -5.99
N PRO A 158 -7.01 -17.85 -6.93
CA PRO A 158 -7.36 -17.06 -8.11
C PRO A 158 -7.89 -15.66 -7.79
N GLU A 159 -8.75 -15.55 -6.76
CA GLU A 159 -9.30 -14.30 -6.27
C GLU A 159 -8.19 -13.33 -5.82
N THR A 160 -7.28 -13.81 -4.96
CA THR A 160 -6.19 -12.99 -4.40
C THR A 160 -5.20 -12.56 -5.47
N ARG A 161 -4.83 -13.45 -6.40
CA ARG A 161 -3.97 -13.10 -7.53
C ARG A 161 -4.61 -12.04 -8.43
N GLY A 162 -5.91 -12.18 -8.71
CA GLY A 162 -6.68 -11.19 -9.45
C GLY A 162 -6.76 -9.85 -8.71
N TYR A 163 -6.90 -9.88 -7.39
CA TYR A 163 -6.90 -8.70 -6.54
C TYR A 163 -5.56 -7.96 -6.60
N VAL A 164 -4.45 -8.65 -6.37
CA VAL A 164 -3.09 -8.08 -6.47
C VAL A 164 -2.87 -7.44 -7.83
N LYS A 165 -3.27 -8.11 -8.93
CA LYS A 165 -3.15 -7.56 -10.28
C LYS A 165 -3.92 -6.24 -10.41
N ARG A 166 -5.19 -6.16 -9.96
CA ARG A 166 -6.00 -4.94 -10.01
C ARG A 166 -5.36 -3.79 -9.23
N ILE A 167 -4.82 -4.07 -8.03
CA ILE A 167 -4.12 -3.04 -7.24
C ILE A 167 -2.89 -2.54 -7.98
N ARG A 168 -2.07 -3.43 -8.54
CA ARG A 168 -0.85 -3.11 -9.29
C ARG A 168 -1.12 -2.32 -10.58
N GLU A 169 -2.25 -2.52 -11.22
CA GLU A 169 -2.67 -1.75 -12.40
C GLU A 169 -2.97 -0.27 -12.06
N ILE A 170 -3.44 0.01 -10.84
CA ILE A 170 -3.78 1.35 -10.36
C ILE A 170 -2.57 1.99 -9.65
N PHE A 171 -1.97 1.26 -8.73
CA PHE A 171 -0.78 1.68 -7.98
C PHE A 171 0.44 0.96 -8.54
N LYS A 172 1.20 1.66 -9.37
CA LYS A 172 2.26 1.06 -10.20
C LYS A 172 3.58 0.83 -9.46
N LEU A 173 3.75 1.46 -8.29
CA LEU A 173 4.97 1.30 -7.50
C LEU A 173 5.02 -0.12 -6.89
N GLU A 174 6.22 -0.72 -6.86
CA GLU A 174 6.43 -2.04 -6.27
C GLU A 174 6.48 -1.98 -4.76
N ASP A 175 7.08 -0.92 -4.25
CA ASP A 175 7.30 -0.68 -2.84
C ASP A 175 6.64 0.63 -2.39
N HIS A 176 6.25 0.66 -1.13
CA HIS A 176 5.67 1.80 -0.45
C HIS A 176 6.49 2.07 0.83
N PRO A 177 6.78 3.33 1.18
CA PRO A 177 7.39 3.66 2.46
C PRO A 177 6.59 3.10 3.63
N PHE A 178 7.27 2.74 4.70
CA PHE A 178 6.64 2.22 5.91
C PHE A 178 7.38 2.70 7.16
N ASP A 179 6.69 2.70 8.29
CA ASP A 179 7.24 2.99 9.59
C ASP A 179 7.51 1.68 10.36
N PRO A 180 8.79 1.29 10.56
CA PRO A 180 9.13 0.03 11.22
C PRO A 180 8.77 -0.01 12.71
N ALA A 181 8.39 1.13 13.32
CA ALA A 181 7.95 1.18 14.70
C ALA A 181 6.51 0.66 14.91
N ILE A 182 5.72 0.52 13.84
CA ILE A 182 4.31 0.10 13.92
C ILE A 182 4.17 -1.38 14.31
N THR A 183 5.00 -2.25 13.77
CA THR A 183 5.04 -3.68 14.10
C THR A 183 6.35 -4.30 13.63
N GLY A 184 6.75 -5.42 14.26
CA GLY A 184 7.83 -6.25 13.73
C GLY A 184 7.46 -6.85 12.36
N PRO A 185 8.46 -7.11 11.52
CA PRO A 185 8.23 -7.71 10.21
C PRO A 185 7.69 -9.14 10.32
N SER A 186 7.05 -9.60 9.24
CA SER A 186 6.63 -10.99 9.11
C SER A 186 7.79 -11.95 9.41
N PRO A 187 7.61 -12.97 10.26
CA PRO A 187 8.63 -13.98 10.53
C PRO A 187 9.00 -14.79 9.29
N GLU A 188 8.13 -14.82 8.29
CA GLU A 188 8.37 -15.52 7.03
C GLU A 188 9.05 -14.64 5.97
N PHE A 189 9.27 -13.34 6.26
CA PHE A 189 9.85 -12.39 5.30
C PHE A 189 11.21 -12.84 4.75
N PRO A 190 12.14 -13.45 5.52
CA PRO A 190 13.38 -13.98 4.96
C PRO A 190 13.16 -15.06 3.91
N LYS A 191 12.16 -15.94 4.10
CA LYS A 191 11.81 -16.99 3.11
C LYS A 191 11.17 -16.39 1.86
N ILE A 192 10.41 -15.31 2.00
CA ILE A 192 9.80 -14.57 0.89
C ILE A 192 10.90 -14.01 -0.03
N LEU A 193 11.93 -13.40 0.54
CA LEU A 193 13.05 -12.84 -0.20
C LEU A 193 13.83 -13.89 -1.00
N LEU A 194 13.95 -15.12 -0.48
CA LEU A 194 14.66 -16.21 -1.16
C LEU A 194 13.90 -16.79 -2.36
N ARG A 195 12.60 -16.49 -2.52
CA ARG A 195 11.75 -16.98 -3.60
C ARG A 195 11.57 -15.99 -4.75
N ARG A 196 12.13 -14.82 -4.62
CA ARG A 196 12.18 -13.77 -5.67
C ARG A 196 13.43 -13.90 -6.51
#